data_f36190eea3df08a775c7cb8683cf35d3
#
_entry.id   f36190eea3df08a775c7cb8683cf35d3
#
_cell.length_a   1.000
_cell.length_b   1.000
_cell.length_c   1.000
_cell.angle_alpha   90.00
_cell.angle_beta   90.00
_cell.angle_gamma   90.00
#
_symmetry.space_group_name_H-M   'P 1'
#
loop_
_entity.id
_entity.type
_entity.pdbx_description
1 polymer ?
#
loop_
_entity_poly.entity_id
_entity_poly.type
_entity_poly.pdbx_seq_one_letter_code
_entity_poly.pdbx_strand_id
1 'polypeptide(L)'
;MSARVALRLATRADAALLRRWDREPDVAASSGDDDSQDWEAELPRAVPWREFLIAEADGRPVGVLQIIDPAEEESHYWGAGVAPDLRAIDIWIGDAADRGRGLGTQIMRAALARCFADARVPAVLIDPLESNTRVRRFYERLGFRAVGPRRFGNDDCIVYRLDRADWR
;
A
#
# COMPACT_ATOMS: atom_id res chain seq x y z
N MET A 1 21.25 15.44 2.28
CA MET A 1 20.37 14.96 3.38
C MET A 1 19.17 14.27 2.78
N SER A 2 18.76 13.16 3.35
CA SER A 2 17.54 12.45 2.93
C SER A 2 16.32 13.22 3.42
N ALA A 3 15.31 13.38 2.58
CA ALA A 3 14.03 13.98 2.97
C ALA A 3 13.38 13.18 4.11
N ARG A 4 12.76 13.86 5.05
CA ARG A 4 12.03 13.23 6.14
C ARG A 4 10.62 12.85 5.67
N VAL A 5 10.30 11.57 5.72
CA VAL A 5 8.96 11.08 5.39
C VAL A 5 8.08 11.06 6.64
N ALA A 6 6.87 11.55 6.51
CA ALA A 6 5.79 11.45 7.49
C ALA A 6 4.51 10.93 6.82
N LEU A 7 3.67 10.26 7.58
CA LEU A 7 2.36 9.80 7.14
C LEU A 7 1.27 10.60 7.86
N ARG A 8 0.27 11.06 7.12
CA ARG A 8 -0.95 11.64 7.68
C ARG A 8 -2.19 11.00 7.07
N LEU A 9 -3.30 11.05 7.76
CA LEU A 9 -4.58 10.62 7.18
C LEU A 9 -4.90 11.45 5.94
N ALA A 10 -5.34 10.77 4.88
CA ALA A 10 -5.89 11.43 3.72
C ALA A 10 -7.24 12.07 4.05
N THR A 11 -7.52 13.19 3.46
CA THR A 11 -8.77 13.92 3.63
C THR A 11 -9.43 14.17 2.28
N ARG A 12 -10.68 14.59 2.27
CA ARG A 12 -11.39 14.96 1.05
C ARG A 12 -10.65 16.01 0.21
N ALA A 13 -9.86 16.86 0.84
CA ALA A 13 -9.04 17.85 0.14
C ALA A 13 -7.95 17.23 -0.74
N ASP A 14 -7.58 15.98 -0.50
CA ASP A 14 -6.57 15.26 -1.29
C ASP A 14 -7.13 14.64 -2.58
N ALA A 15 -8.45 14.57 -2.76
CA ALA A 15 -9.07 13.87 -3.89
C ALA A 15 -8.57 14.34 -5.26
N ALA A 16 -8.41 15.65 -5.46
CA ALA A 16 -7.91 16.19 -6.73
C ALA A 16 -6.45 15.76 -7.01
N LEU A 17 -5.61 15.71 -5.97
CA LEU A 17 -4.23 15.24 -6.05
C LEU A 17 -4.19 13.76 -6.42
N LEU A 18 -4.99 12.93 -5.74
CA LEU A 18 -5.04 11.49 -5.96
C LEU A 18 -5.52 11.15 -7.38
N ARG A 19 -6.57 11.82 -7.86
CA ARG A 19 -7.01 11.67 -9.27
C ARG A 19 -5.92 12.05 -10.28
N ARG A 20 -5.11 13.05 -9.98
CA ARG A 20 -3.98 13.40 -10.83
C ARG A 20 -2.95 12.27 -10.85
N TRP A 21 -2.62 11.70 -9.69
CA TRP A 21 -1.67 10.59 -9.59
C TRP A 21 -2.16 9.30 -10.26
N ASP A 22 -3.46 9.00 -10.22
CA ASP A 22 -4.04 7.84 -10.92
C ASP A 22 -3.80 7.88 -12.45
N ARG A 23 -3.59 9.07 -12.99
CA ARG A 23 -3.30 9.27 -14.43
C ARG A 23 -1.81 9.12 -14.78
N GLU A 24 -0.94 9.07 -13.80
CA GLU A 24 0.48 8.81 -14.03
C GLU A 24 0.66 7.41 -14.63
N PRO A 25 1.41 7.27 -15.76
CA PRO A 25 1.50 5.99 -16.48
C PRO A 25 2.00 4.83 -15.62
N ASP A 26 2.97 5.08 -14.75
CA ASP A 26 3.53 4.02 -13.89
C ASP A 26 2.59 3.65 -12.75
N VAL A 27 1.78 4.59 -12.25
CA VAL A 27 0.73 4.32 -11.27
C VAL A 27 -0.35 3.46 -11.92
N ALA A 28 -0.87 3.88 -13.06
CA ALA A 28 -1.87 3.13 -13.82
C ALA A 28 -1.39 1.71 -14.18
N ALA A 29 -0.13 1.56 -14.58
CA ALA A 29 0.45 0.25 -14.93
C ALA A 29 0.65 -0.67 -13.71
N SER A 30 0.78 -0.12 -12.50
CA SER A 30 0.99 -0.88 -11.26
C SER A 30 -0.31 -1.28 -10.57
N SER A 31 -1.41 -0.57 -10.89
CA SER A 31 -2.67 -0.69 -10.15
C SER A 31 -3.53 -1.87 -10.60
N GLY A 32 -3.28 -2.48 -11.77
CA GLY A 32 -4.16 -3.51 -12.33
C GLY A 32 -5.49 -2.94 -12.85
N ASP A 33 -6.38 -3.82 -13.31
CA ASP A 33 -7.63 -3.43 -13.97
C ASP A 33 -8.71 -2.90 -13.02
N ASP A 34 -8.64 -3.21 -11.73
CA ASP A 34 -9.72 -2.97 -10.76
C ASP A 34 -9.47 -1.78 -9.79
N ASP A 35 -8.37 -1.05 -9.94
CA ASP A 35 -7.93 -0.07 -8.94
C ASP A 35 -8.35 1.39 -9.21
N SER A 36 -9.38 1.63 -10.00
CA SER A 36 -9.93 2.99 -10.10
C SER A 36 -10.75 3.34 -8.86
N GLN A 37 -10.17 4.13 -7.97
CA GLN A 37 -10.88 4.60 -6.77
C GLN A 37 -11.72 5.84 -7.08
N ASP A 38 -12.97 5.85 -6.61
CA ASP A 38 -13.75 7.09 -6.51
C ASP A 38 -13.34 7.84 -5.24
N TRP A 39 -12.28 8.64 -5.34
CA TRP A 39 -11.70 9.33 -4.20
C TRP A 39 -12.68 10.26 -3.47
N GLU A 40 -13.61 10.89 -4.21
CA GLU A 40 -14.63 11.74 -3.62
C GLU A 40 -15.62 10.97 -2.74
N ALA A 41 -15.91 9.74 -3.13
CA ALA A 41 -16.79 8.85 -2.36
C ALA A 41 -16.01 8.15 -1.22
N GLU A 42 -14.79 7.69 -1.49
CA GLU A 42 -14.05 6.83 -0.57
C GLU A 42 -13.34 7.59 0.57
N LEU A 43 -12.77 8.78 0.30
CA LEU A 43 -12.05 9.53 1.34
C LEU A 43 -12.91 9.96 2.53
N PRO A 44 -14.21 10.35 2.36
CA PRO A 44 -15.06 10.65 3.51
C PRO A 44 -15.57 9.42 4.25
N ARG A 45 -15.43 8.21 3.69
CA ARG A 45 -15.89 7.00 4.37
C ARG A 45 -14.97 6.63 5.52
N ALA A 46 -15.47 6.75 6.74
CA ALA A 46 -14.81 6.22 7.92
C ALA A 46 -15.21 4.75 8.11
N VAL A 47 -14.36 3.83 7.67
CA VAL A 47 -14.53 2.39 7.88
C VAL A 47 -13.43 1.85 8.79
N PRO A 48 -13.72 0.92 9.73
CA PRO A 48 -12.73 0.48 10.70
C PRO A 48 -11.63 -0.41 10.12
N TRP A 49 -11.85 -0.97 8.94
CA TRP A 49 -10.95 -1.94 8.31
C TRP A 49 -9.94 -1.30 7.34
N ARG A 50 -9.98 0.02 7.12
CA ARG A 50 -9.11 0.71 6.15
C ARG A 50 -8.69 2.09 6.60
N GLU A 51 -7.43 2.44 6.34
CA GLU A 51 -6.92 3.81 6.40
C GLU A 51 -6.32 4.20 5.06
N PHE A 52 -6.67 5.38 4.54
CA PHE A 52 -5.92 6.05 3.49
C PHE A 52 -4.95 7.06 4.10
N LEU A 53 -3.69 7.00 3.71
CA LEU A 53 -2.63 7.85 4.22
C LEU A 53 -1.91 8.56 3.08
N ILE A 54 -1.64 9.83 3.27
CA ILE A 54 -0.73 10.60 2.40
C ILE A 54 0.66 10.52 3.00
N ALA A 55 1.62 10.14 2.17
CA ALA A 55 3.04 10.25 2.51
C ALA A 55 3.56 11.62 2.07
N GLU A 56 4.19 12.30 3.00
CA GLU A 56 4.80 13.60 2.78
C GLU A 56 6.32 13.52 2.97
N ALA A 57 7.07 14.11 2.04
CA ALA A 57 8.50 14.34 2.18
C ALA A 57 8.73 15.81 2.46
N ASP A 58 9.25 16.13 3.64
CA ASP A 58 9.44 17.50 4.13
C ASP A 58 8.18 18.38 3.99
N GLY A 59 7.00 17.79 4.30
CA GLY A 59 5.69 18.45 4.26
C GLY A 59 5.05 18.53 2.87
N ARG A 60 5.69 18.00 1.82
CA ARG A 60 5.12 17.93 0.48
C ARG A 60 4.58 16.53 0.19
N PRO A 61 3.32 16.37 -0.26
CA PRO A 61 2.79 15.08 -0.65
C PRO A 61 3.60 14.43 -1.78
N VAL A 62 3.97 13.17 -1.61
CA VAL A 62 4.77 12.41 -2.59
C VAL A 62 4.17 11.04 -2.92
N GLY A 63 3.22 10.56 -2.14
CA GLY A 63 2.59 9.27 -2.38
C GLY A 63 1.35 9.07 -1.52
N VAL A 64 0.64 8.01 -1.83
CA VAL A 64 -0.54 7.55 -1.10
C VAL A 64 -0.37 6.08 -0.78
N LEU A 65 -0.92 5.66 0.33
CA LEU A 65 -1.01 4.26 0.70
C LEU A 65 -2.34 3.98 1.39
N GLN A 66 -2.78 2.74 1.30
CA GLN A 66 -3.86 2.23 2.13
C GLN A 66 -3.34 1.07 2.98
N ILE A 67 -3.81 1.03 4.23
CA ILE A 67 -3.61 -0.08 5.14
C ILE A 67 -4.97 -0.70 5.39
N ILE A 68 -5.08 -1.99 5.13
CA ILE A 68 -6.34 -2.73 5.15
C ILE A 68 -6.24 -3.85 6.18
N ASP A 69 -7.33 -4.10 6.91
CA ASP A 69 -7.57 -5.37 7.59
C ASP A 69 -8.23 -6.34 6.61
N PRO A 70 -7.50 -7.32 6.06
CA PRO A 70 -8.01 -8.17 4.98
C PRO A 70 -9.10 -9.14 5.43
N ALA A 71 -9.23 -9.41 6.72
CA ALA A 71 -10.32 -10.25 7.26
C ALA A 71 -11.63 -9.49 7.39
N GLU A 72 -11.58 -8.17 7.62
CA GLU A 72 -12.75 -7.31 7.84
C GLU A 72 -13.14 -6.50 6.60
N GLU A 73 -12.33 -6.54 5.53
CA GLU A 73 -12.56 -5.81 4.30
C GLU A 73 -13.85 -6.31 3.61
N GLU A 74 -14.76 -5.40 3.30
CA GLU A 74 -16.16 -5.69 2.93
C GLU A 74 -16.34 -6.40 1.58
N SER A 75 -15.40 -6.22 0.63
CA SER A 75 -15.46 -6.90 -0.67
C SER A 75 -14.89 -8.32 -0.64
N HIS A 76 -14.28 -8.71 0.49
CA HIS A 76 -13.58 -9.98 0.63
C HIS A 76 -12.53 -10.22 -0.46
N TYR A 77 -11.81 -9.17 -0.84
CA TYR A 77 -10.76 -9.21 -1.86
C TYR A 77 -9.74 -10.34 -1.60
N TRP A 78 -9.32 -10.51 -0.35
CA TRP A 78 -8.40 -11.57 0.07
C TRP A 78 -9.07 -12.93 0.26
N GLY A 79 -10.38 -13.04 0.01
CA GLY A 79 -11.15 -14.26 0.12
C GLY A 79 -11.68 -14.54 1.53
N ALA A 80 -12.49 -15.58 1.64
CA ALA A 80 -12.98 -16.07 2.92
C ALA A 80 -11.88 -16.83 3.67
N GLY A 81 -11.88 -16.76 5.01
CA GLY A 81 -10.97 -17.54 5.85
C GLY A 81 -9.57 -16.92 6.00
N VAL A 82 -9.41 -15.64 5.68
CA VAL A 82 -8.20 -14.89 6.01
C VAL A 82 -8.02 -14.86 7.52
N ALA A 83 -6.81 -15.12 7.99
CA ALA A 83 -6.48 -15.07 9.42
C ALA A 83 -6.75 -13.66 9.98
N PRO A 84 -7.27 -13.56 11.22
CA PRO A 84 -7.53 -12.26 11.84
C PRO A 84 -6.23 -11.50 12.12
N ASP A 85 -6.38 -10.19 12.33
CA ASP A 85 -5.33 -9.26 12.72
C ASP A 85 -4.19 -9.05 11.71
N LEU A 86 -4.23 -9.66 10.54
CA LEU A 86 -3.31 -9.33 9.45
C LEU A 86 -3.54 -7.89 8.96
N ARG A 87 -2.52 -7.31 8.32
CA ARG A 87 -2.66 -6.07 7.55
C ARG A 87 -2.20 -6.31 6.12
N ALA A 88 -2.82 -5.61 5.19
CA ALA A 88 -2.37 -5.54 3.80
C ALA A 88 -2.07 -4.07 3.47
N ILE A 89 -1.07 -3.82 2.64
CA ILE A 89 -0.65 -2.47 2.26
C ILE A 89 -0.61 -2.38 0.74
N ASP A 90 -1.23 -1.31 0.21
CA ASP A 90 -1.00 -0.82 -1.15
C ASP A 90 -0.32 0.55 -1.07
N ILE A 91 0.65 0.78 -1.94
CA ILE A 91 1.44 2.01 -1.96
C ILE A 91 1.67 2.49 -3.39
N TRP A 92 1.50 3.80 -3.58
CA TRP A 92 1.84 4.49 -4.84
C TRP A 92 2.67 5.73 -4.55
N ILE A 93 3.78 5.90 -5.29
CA ILE A 93 4.47 7.17 -5.39
C ILE A 93 3.86 7.91 -6.57
N GLY A 94 3.34 9.11 -6.30
CA GLY A 94 2.55 9.85 -7.26
C GLY A 94 3.36 10.34 -8.45
N ASP A 95 4.19 11.34 -8.24
CA ASP A 95 4.94 11.97 -9.33
C ASP A 95 6.18 11.15 -9.74
N ALA A 96 6.42 11.03 -11.05
CA ALA A 96 7.57 10.30 -11.59
C ALA A 96 8.91 10.84 -11.06
N ALA A 97 9.01 12.14 -10.83
CA ALA A 97 10.20 12.81 -10.31
C ALA A 97 10.58 12.38 -8.88
N ASP A 98 9.64 11.83 -8.13
CA ASP A 98 9.84 11.36 -6.76
C ASP A 98 10.28 9.88 -6.69
N ARG A 99 10.24 9.17 -7.81
CA ARG A 99 10.64 7.76 -7.88
C ARG A 99 12.15 7.61 -7.94
N GLY A 100 12.66 6.46 -7.48
CA GLY A 100 14.09 6.15 -7.50
C GLY A 100 14.93 6.97 -6.51
N ARG A 101 14.29 7.68 -5.57
CA ARG A 101 14.95 8.54 -4.57
C ARG A 101 14.96 7.95 -3.16
N GLY A 102 14.61 6.70 -3.02
CA GLY A 102 14.53 6.02 -1.72
C GLY A 102 13.27 6.35 -0.89
N LEU A 103 12.35 7.18 -1.41
CA LEU A 103 11.13 7.57 -0.71
C LEU A 103 10.24 6.36 -0.45
N GLY A 104 10.08 5.46 -1.43
CA GLY A 104 9.29 4.24 -1.27
C GLY A 104 9.73 3.39 -0.08
N THR A 105 11.03 3.24 0.13
CA THR A 105 11.59 2.52 1.29
C THR A 105 11.22 3.20 2.60
N GLN A 106 11.33 4.52 2.68
CA GLN A 106 10.98 5.28 3.89
C GLN A 106 9.47 5.21 4.16
N ILE A 107 8.63 5.34 3.12
CA ILE A 107 7.17 5.24 3.22
C ILE A 107 6.77 3.87 3.74
N MET A 108 7.30 2.79 3.14
CA MET A 108 6.98 1.44 3.58
C MET A 108 7.44 1.15 5.00
N ARG A 109 8.62 1.64 5.40
CA ARG A 109 9.07 1.51 6.80
C ARG A 109 8.14 2.22 7.77
N ALA A 110 7.69 3.42 7.43
CA ALA A 110 6.71 4.15 8.24
C ALA A 110 5.36 3.42 8.31
N ALA A 111 4.88 2.86 7.20
CA ALA A 111 3.66 2.07 7.15
C ALA A 111 3.76 0.79 7.96
N LEU A 112 4.86 0.06 7.86
CA LEU A 112 5.11 -1.16 8.64
C LEU A 112 5.20 -0.86 10.14
N ALA A 113 5.87 0.22 10.52
CA ALA A 113 5.92 0.66 11.92
C ALA A 113 4.50 0.96 12.45
N ARG A 114 3.65 1.58 11.64
CA ARG A 114 2.25 1.83 11.98
C ARG A 114 1.45 0.53 12.14
N CYS A 115 1.59 -0.42 11.23
CA CYS A 115 0.94 -1.73 11.32
C CYS A 115 1.37 -2.48 12.60
N PHE A 116 2.66 -2.56 12.83
CA PHE A 116 3.22 -3.32 13.96
C PHE A 116 3.16 -2.58 15.30
N ALA A 117 2.72 -1.33 15.34
CA ALA A 117 2.38 -0.64 16.58
C ALA A 117 1.24 -1.34 17.34
N ASP A 118 0.31 -1.98 16.62
CA ASP A 118 -0.66 -2.89 17.22
C ASP A 118 0.00 -4.27 17.45
N ALA A 119 0.20 -4.62 18.74
CA ALA A 119 0.86 -5.88 19.11
C ALA A 119 0.13 -7.14 18.63
N ARG A 120 -1.17 -7.04 18.26
CA ARG A 120 -1.96 -8.16 17.72
C ARG A 120 -1.60 -8.51 16.29
N VAL A 121 -1.06 -7.55 15.51
CA VAL A 121 -0.72 -7.76 14.09
C VAL A 121 0.44 -8.72 13.95
N PRO A 122 0.23 -9.97 13.46
CA PRO A 122 1.30 -10.95 13.36
C PRO A 122 2.13 -10.77 12.09
N ALA A 123 1.55 -10.23 11.02
CA ALA A 123 2.20 -10.08 9.73
C ALA A 123 1.51 -9.05 8.84
N VAL A 124 2.23 -8.61 7.83
CA VAL A 124 1.75 -7.73 6.75
C VAL A 124 1.84 -8.44 5.42
N LEU A 125 0.79 -8.30 4.59
CA LEU A 125 0.67 -8.87 3.25
C LEU A 125 0.75 -7.77 2.20
N ILE A 126 1.27 -8.16 1.03
CA ILE A 126 1.23 -7.37 -0.21
C ILE A 126 1.04 -8.32 -1.38
N ASP A 127 0.50 -7.83 -2.49
CA ASP A 127 0.15 -8.63 -3.67
C ASP A 127 0.50 -7.95 -5.00
N PRO A 128 1.78 -7.59 -5.21
CA PRO A 128 2.19 -6.97 -6.46
C PRO A 128 1.88 -7.88 -7.66
N LEU A 129 1.63 -7.25 -8.82
CA LEU A 129 1.49 -7.96 -10.08
C LEU A 129 2.71 -8.85 -10.33
N GLU A 130 2.48 -10.07 -10.76
CA GLU A 130 3.56 -11.04 -11.08
C GLU A 130 4.55 -10.46 -12.11
N SER A 131 4.03 -9.74 -13.10
CA SER A 131 4.82 -9.09 -14.14
C SER A 131 5.69 -7.92 -13.64
N ASN A 132 5.36 -7.32 -12.50
CA ASN A 132 6.10 -6.18 -11.96
C ASN A 132 7.32 -6.61 -11.15
N THR A 133 8.35 -7.13 -11.84
CA THR A 133 9.56 -7.66 -11.21
C THR A 133 10.34 -6.60 -10.42
N ARG A 134 10.28 -5.32 -10.83
CA ARG A 134 10.93 -4.21 -10.13
C ARG A 134 10.34 -4.00 -8.74
N VAL A 135 9.02 -3.97 -8.65
CA VAL A 135 8.30 -3.80 -7.39
C VAL A 135 8.48 -5.02 -6.49
N ARG A 136 8.45 -6.22 -7.07
CA ARG A 136 8.69 -7.46 -6.32
C ARG A 136 10.06 -7.46 -5.65
N ARG A 137 11.11 -7.10 -6.38
CA ARG A 137 12.47 -6.96 -5.81
C ARG A 137 12.56 -5.87 -4.74
N PHE A 138 11.80 -4.80 -4.88
CA PHE A 138 11.69 -3.76 -3.85
C PHE A 138 11.15 -4.32 -2.54
N TYR A 139 10.09 -5.10 -2.58
CA TYR A 139 9.52 -5.72 -1.39
C TYR A 139 10.44 -6.80 -0.78
N GLU A 140 11.11 -7.59 -1.62
CA GLU A 140 12.10 -8.58 -1.15
C GLU A 140 13.25 -7.90 -0.38
N ARG A 141 13.72 -6.73 -0.83
CA ARG A 141 14.74 -5.96 -0.10
C ARG A 141 14.25 -5.42 1.24
N LEU A 142 12.95 -5.24 1.42
CA LEU A 142 12.34 -4.86 2.69
C LEU A 142 12.13 -6.04 3.65
N GLY A 143 12.44 -7.26 3.21
CA GLY A 143 12.31 -8.47 4.03
C GLY A 143 11.05 -9.28 3.77
N PHE A 144 10.17 -8.85 2.87
CA PHE A 144 9.01 -9.65 2.49
C PHE A 144 9.44 -10.92 1.77
N ARG A 145 8.74 -12.00 2.05
CA ARG A 145 8.96 -13.31 1.43
C ARG A 145 7.76 -13.72 0.59
N ALA A 146 8.02 -14.26 -0.61
CA ALA A 146 6.97 -14.77 -1.48
C ALA A 146 6.26 -15.96 -0.83
N VAL A 147 4.94 -15.89 -0.78
CA VAL A 147 4.05 -16.98 -0.36
C VAL A 147 3.68 -17.84 -1.56
N GLY A 148 3.34 -17.21 -2.70
CA GLY A 148 3.01 -17.89 -3.92
C GLY A 148 2.14 -17.04 -4.86
N PRO A 149 1.89 -17.56 -6.09
CA PRO A 149 1.03 -16.90 -7.05
C PRO A 149 -0.44 -16.97 -6.59
N ARG A 150 -1.18 -15.90 -6.89
CA ARG A 150 -2.62 -15.83 -6.69
C ARG A 150 -3.24 -14.89 -7.71
N ARG A 151 -4.41 -15.27 -8.23
CA ARG A 151 -5.18 -14.42 -9.11
C ARG A 151 -6.22 -13.65 -8.33
N PHE A 152 -6.21 -12.32 -8.48
CA PHE A 152 -7.22 -11.41 -7.95
C PHE A 152 -7.95 -10.77 -9.14
N GLY A 153 -9.24 -11.10 -9.31
CA GLY A 153 -9.98 -10.66 -10.50
C GLY A 153 -9.29 -11.12 -11.78
N ASN A 154 -8.85 -10.19 -12.61
CA ASN A 154 -8.10 -10.44 -13.85
C ASN A 154 -6.58 -10.33 -13.68
N ASP A 155 -6.09 -10.02 -12.49
CA ASP A 155 -4.68 -9.76 -12.22
C ASP A 155 -3.98 -10.99 -11.65
N ASP A 156 -2.88 -11.40 -12.30
CA ASP A 156 -1.99 -12.42 -11.78
C ASP A 156 -0.96 -11.75 -10.85
N CYS A 157 -1.00 -12.10 -9.57
CA CYS A 157 -0.18 -11.51 -8.52
C CYS A 157 0.71 -12.55 -7.86
N ILE A 158 1.73 -12.08 -7.17
CA ILE A 158 2.48 -12.86 -6.19
C ILE A 158 2.18 -12.29 -4.82
N VAL A 159 1.66 -13.11 -3.93
CA VAL A 159 1.46 -12.73 -2.53
C VAL A 159 2.79 -12.79 -1.79
N TYR A 160 3.10 -11.73 -1.06
CA TYR A 160 4.26 -11.65 -0.17
C TYR A 160 3.79 -11.41 1.25
N ARG A 161 4.60 -11.85 2.20
CA ARG A 161 4.33 -11.72 3.63
C ARG A 161 5.59 -11.27 4.38
N LEU A 162 5.41 -10.34 5.32
CA LEU A 162 6.42 -9.98 6.31
C LEU A 162 5.88 -10.29 7.70
N ASP A 163 6.49 -11.25 8.37
CA ASP A 163 6.14 -11.58 9.75
C ASP A 163 6.71 -10.56 10.72
N ARG A 164 6.00 -10.32 11.83
CA ARG A 164 6.45 -9.43 12.91
C ARG A 164 7.87 -9.78 13.39
N ALA A 165 8.18 -11.07 13.51
CA ALA A 165 9.48 -11.53 13.96
C ALA A 165 10.64 -11.14 13.05
N ASP A 166 10.36 -10.91 11.78
CA ASP A 166 11.33 -10.49 10.75
C ASP A 166 11.41 -8.97 10.57
N TRP A 167 10.49 -8.22 11.17
CA TRP A 167 10.47 -6.76 11.16
C TRP A 167 11.55 -6.18 12.08
N ARG A 168 12.42 -5.28 11.55
CA ARG A 168 13.53 -4.64 12.27
C ARG A 168 13.64 -3.16 11.97
#